data_c0553af3d3b4f927ca7d37669480da87
#
_entry.id   c0553af3d3b4f927ca7d37669480da87
#
_cell.length_a   1.000
_cell.length_b   1.000
_cell.length_c   1.000
_cell.angle_alpha   90.00
_cell.angle_beta   90.00
_cell.angle_gamma   90.00
#
_symmetry.space_group_name_H-M   'P 1'
#
loop_
_entity.id
_entity.type
_entity.pdbx_description
1 polymer ?
#
loop_
_entity_poly.entity_id
_entity_poly.type
_entity_poly.pdbx_seq_one_letter_code
_entity_poly.pdbx_strand_id
1 'polypeptide(L)'
;ENYEMQKKIQYFYLHQLLYSTLLLSDKTDVIVDIDASTSNTFPLDAVNTFREKNGYNNAKSSIDEYKNSAYFESIKRLKDVYSTDQHIYSLTLPTGLGKTLISLGIALEIRKLNPAIKRLIVSIPFTSIIDQNFDVYKAVVNSEDSSILLKHHHQAEPAYKLGEEDLTPQVSQFLIETWQSEVVVTTFVQLLNSIFSNDKSLLMKLPNLANSIIILDEIQTIDYQYWKLINEVFTQIGSLLNCYFIVMSATQPLIFLPEKEIREIIPNYKSYFKLFNRTKIINKTASPIGLDDFVNDVDMYAQKYPQKDILLILNTKRSCLAVYQQLKEVIDTDQCDLYYMSTSITPYERKSIINVIKNKKSQKRLIVVTTQLIEAGVDISVD
;
A
#
# COMPACT_ATOMS: atom_id res chain seq x y z
N GLU A 1 -4.55 -2.08 -35.37
CA GLU A 1 -4.06 -3.09 -34.39
C GLU A 1 -4.46 -2.72 -32.96
N ASN A 2 -4.18 -1.49 -32.50
CA ASN A 2 -4.47 -1.10 -31.10
C ASN A 2 -5.97 -1.11 -30.77
N TYR A 3 -6.82 -0.65 -31.67
CA TYR A 3 -8.29 -0.62 -31.49
C TYR A 3 -8.91 -2.03 -31.42
N GLU A 4 -8.44 -2.96 -32.24
CA GLU A 4 -8.90 -4.34 -32.19
C GLU A 4 -8.45 -5.06 -30.90
N MET A 5 -7.25 -4.75 -30.42
CA MET A 5 -6.74 -5.29 -29.16
C MET A 5 -7.57 -4.80 -27.97
N GLN A 6 -7.88 -3.49 -27.91
CA GLN A 6 -8.73 -2.92 -26.86
C GLN A 6 -10.12 -3.57 -26.82
N LYS A 7 -10.76 -3.76 -27.98
CA LYS A 7 -12.04 -4.48 -28.08
C LYS A 7 -11.94 -5.92 -27.55
N LYS A 8 -10.87 -6.64 -27.90
CA LYS A 8 -10.67 -8.00 -27.40
C LYS A 8 -10.56 -8.04 -25.88
N ILE A 9 -9.84 -7.10 -25.27
CA ILE A 9 -9.75 -6.97 -23.81
C ILE A 9 -11.12 -6.67 -23.20
N GLN A 10 -11.89 -5.74 -23.78
CA GLN A 10 -13.24 -5.42 -23.31
C GLN A 10 -14.18 -6.63 -23.39
N TYR A 11 -14.21 -7.36 -24.52
CA TYR A 11 -15.02 -8.59 -24.66
C TYR A 11 -14.59 -9.68 -23.67
N PHE A 12 -13.29 -9.84 -23.46
CA PHE A 12 -12.78 -10.79 -22.48
C PHE A 12 -13.30 -10.46 -21.06
N TYR A 13 -13.16 -9.22 -20.61
CA TYR A 13 -13.63 -8.84 -19.27
C TYR A 13 -15.14 -8.79 -19.14
N LEU A 14 -15.88 -8.47 -20.20
CA LEU A 14 -17.33 -8.58 -20.20
C LEU A 14 -17.75 -10.06 -20.02
N HIS A 15 -17.13 -10.97 -20.74
CA HIS A 15 -17.38 -12.39 -20.58
C HIS A 15 -17.02 -12.88 -19.18
N GLN A 16 -15.85 -12.49 -18.66
CA GLN A 16 -15.42 -12.83 -17.31
C GLN A 16 -16.38 -12.26 -16.25
N LEU A 17 -16.87 -11.05 -16.42
CA LEU A 17 -17.83 -10.43 -15.50
C LEU A 17 -19.15 -11.21 -15.47
N LEU A 18 -19.71 -11.54 -16.63
CA LEU A 18 -20.95 -12.33 -16.72
C LEU A 18 -20.78 -13.70 -16.05
N TYR A 19 -19.69 -14.40 -16.36
CA TYR A 19 -19.40 -15.71 -15.79
C TYR A 19 -19.17 -15.63 -14.26
N SER A 20 -18.38 -14.68 -13.81
CA SER A 20 -18.09 -14.52 -12.38
C SER A 20 -19.31 -14.08 -11.59
N THR A 21 -20.20 -13.26 -12.17
CA THR A 21 -21.46 -12.88 -11.56
C THR A 21 -22.36 -14.09 -11.37
N LEU A 22 -22.47 -14.95 -12.39
CA LEU A 22 -23.23 -16.21 -12.31
C LEU A 22 -22.68 -17.11 -11.20
N LEU A 23 -21.34 -17.30 -11.17
CA LEU A 23 -20.69 -18.10 -10.13
C LEU A 23 -20.92 -17.53 -8.71
N LEU A 24 -20.83 -16.21 -8.56
CA LEU A 24 -21.02 -15.55 -7.29
C LEU A 24 -22.47 -15.70 -6.82
N SER A 25 -23.46 -15.50 -7.70
CA SER A 25 -24.88 -15.64 -7.36
C SER A 25 -25.23 -17.07 -6.96
N ASP A 26 -24.81 -18.07 -7.74
CA ASP A 26 -25.04 -19.50 -7.45
C ASP A 26 -24.49 -19.88 -6.06
N LYS A 27 -23.30 -19.41 -5.73
CA LYS A 27 -22.66 -19.66 -4.44
C LYS A 27 -23.31 -18.88 -3.29
N THR A 28 -23.71 -17.63 -3.53
CA THR A 28 -24.36 -16.81 -2.52
C THR A 28 -25.67 -17.41 -2.10
N ASP A 29 -26.50 -17.86 -3.03
CA ASP A 29 -27.82 -18.49 -2.76
C ASP A 29 -27.70 -19.78 -1.93
N VAL A 30 -26.57 -20.48 -2.01
CA VAL A 30 -26.33 -21.73 -1.27
C VAL A 30 -25.71 -21.49 0.12
N ILE A 31 -24.83 -20.49 0.23
CA ILE A 31 -23.97 -20.33 1.41
C ILE A 31 -24.50 -19.26 2.36
N VAL A 32 -25.12 -18.19 1.85
CA VAL A 32 -25.52 -17.02 2.62
C VAL A 32 -27.06 -16.99 2.74
N ASP A 33 -27.56 -17.44 3.87
CA ASP A 33 -28.99 -17.35 4.23
C ASP A 33 -29.29 -16.04 4.99
N ILE A 34 -28.47 -15.03 4.80
CA ILE A 34 -28.58 -13.74 5.49
C ILE A 34 -28.81 -12.67 4.43
N ASP A 35 -29.76 -11.79 4.66
CA ASP A 35 -29.90 -10.55 3.89
C ASP A 35 -28.67 -9.67 4.16
N ALA A 36 -27.59 -9.93 3.42
CA ALA A 36 -26.31 -9.23 3.52
C ALA A 36 -26.41 -7.75 3.08
N SER A 37 -27.61 -7.26 2.83
CA SER A 37 -27.92 -5.86 2.51
C SER A 37 -27.85 -4.90 3.71
N THR A 38 -27.32 -5.33 4.85
CA THR A 38 -27.12 -4.45 6.01
C THR A 38 -26.09 -3.38 5.67
N SER A 39 -26.60 -2.27 5.26
CA SER A 39 -25.90 -1.10 4.81
C SER A 39 -25.38 -0.26 5.98
N ASN A 40 -24.29 -0.68 6.58
CA ASN A 40 -23.46 0.25 7.32
C ASN A 40 -22.52 0.91 6.31
N THR A 41 -22.98 1.94 5.65
CA THR A 41 -22.15 2.65 4.67
C THR A 41 -21.02 3.38 5.37
N PHE A 42 -19.81 3.15 4.89
CA PHE A 42 -18.63 3.90 5.31
C PHE A 42 -18.87 5.41 5.14
N PRO A 43 -18.77 6.23 6.21
CA PRO A 43 -19.17 7.63 6.13
C PRO A 43 -18.33 8.42 5.16
N LEU A 44 -18.97 9.15 4.25
CA LEU A 44 -18.27 9.94 3.22
C LEU A 44 -17.41 11.08 3.80
N ASP A 45 -17.68 11.49 5.04
CA ASP A 45 -16.90 12.54 5.73
C ASP A 45 -15.94 11.97 6.79
N ALA A 46 -15.74 10.64 6.83
CA ALA A 46 -14.94 9.97 7.86
C ALA A 46 -13.53 10.55 7.99
N VAL A 47 -12.86 10.87 6.88
CA VAL A 47 -11.51 11.44 6.91
C VAL A 47 -11.52 12.86 7.51
N ASN A 48 -12.48 13.70 7.16
CA ASN A 48 -12.59 15.06 7.73
C ASN A 48 -12.89 14.99 9.23
N THR A 49 -13.84 14.17 9.63
CA THR A 49 -14.19 13.93 11.05
C THR A 49 -12.98 13.42 11.83
N PHE A 50 -12.23 12.46 11.26
CA PHE A 50 -11.01 11.94 11.88
C PHE A 50 -9.94 13.01 12.02
N ARG A 51 -9.72 13.85 11.00
CA ARG A 51 -8.76 14.95 11.03
C ARG A 51 -9.11 16.00 12.09
N GLU A 52 -10.38 16.37 12.19
CA GLU A 52 -10.89 17.31 13.20
C GLU A 52 -10.70 16.77 14.61
N LYS A 53 -11.15 15.52 14.85
CA LYS A 53 -11.03 14.84 16.15
C LYS A 53 -9.58 14.74 16.64
N ASN A 54 -8.62 14.53 15.72
CA ASN A 54 -7.20 14.43 16.05
C ASN A 54 -6.46 15.79 16.00
N GLY A 55 -7.16 16.88 15.74
CA GLY A 55 -6.58 18.23 15.70
C GLY A 55 -5.60 18.43 14.53
N TYR A 56 -5.68 17.62 13.46
CA TYR A 56 -4.76 17.72 12.31
C TYR A 56 -4.95 18.99 11.50
N ASN A 57 -6.10 19.65 11.62
CA ASN A 57 -6.33 20.95 10.98
C ASN A 57 -5.55 22.09 11.66
N ASN A 58 -5.06 21.89 12.89
CA ASN A 58 -4.25 22.84 13.64
C ASN A 58 -2.79 22.40 13.55
N ALA A 59 -2.05 22.94 12.59
CA ALA A 59 -0.64 22.64 12.41
C ALA A 59 0.17 23.02 13.65
N LYS A 60 0.94 22.07 14.18
CA LYS A 60 1.86 22.27 15.31
C LYS A 60 3.31 22.36 14.85
N SER A 61 3.58 22.02 13.62
CA SER A 61 4.89 22.02 13.00
C SER A 61 4.79 22.40 11.52
N SER A 62 5.90 22.79 10.90
CA SER A 62 5.95 23.04 9.46
C SER A 62 5.57 21.82 8.63
N ILE A 63 5.86 20.61 9.12
CA ILE A 63 5.46 19.36 8.45
C ILE A 63 3.94 19.21 8.47
N ASP A 64 3.27 19.58 9.56
CA ASP A 64 1.80 19.51 9.64
C ASP A 64 1.15 20.53 8.71
N GLU A 65 1.75 21.70 8.52
CA GLU A 65 1.30 22.68 7.53
C GLU A 65 1.34 22.10 6.11
N TYR A 66 2.45 21.43 5.77
CA TYR A 66 2.58 20.78 4.46
C TYR A 66 1.61 19.60 4.27
N LYS A 67 1.37 18.80 5.32
CA LYS A 67 0.35 17.72 5.28
C LYS A 67 -1.03 18.31 5.03
N ASN A 68 -1.36 19.42 5.70
CA ASN A 68 -2.63 20.08 5.53
C ASN A 68 -2.76 20.68 4.12
N SER A 69 -1.73 21.39 3.66
CA SER A 69 -1.71 21.96 2.30
C SER A 69 -1.90 20.86 1.26
N ALA A 70 -1.16 19.76 1.35
CA ALA A 70 -1.27 18.65 0.42
C ALA A 70 -2.68 18.02 0.43
N TYR A 71 -3.30 17.86 1.60
CA TYR A 71 -4.65 17.34 1.72
C TYR A 71 -5.67 18.25 1.04
N PHE A 72 -5.71 19.52 1.41
CA PHE A 72 -6.71 20.45 0.86
C PHE A 72 -6.48 20.75 -0.62
N GLU A 73 -5.22 20.86 -1.06
CA GLU A 73 -4.88 21.00 -2.49
C GLU A 73 -5.38 19.79 -3.28
N SER A 74 -5.17 18.56 -2.77
CA SER A 74 -5.63 17.33 -3.42
C SER A 74 -7.14 17.30 -3.61
N ILE A 75 -7.90 17.60 -2.55
CA ILE A 75 -9.37 17.57 -2.60
C ILE A 75 -9.91 18.67 -3.55
N LYS A 76 -9.32 19.87 -3.50
CA LYS A 76 -9.68 20.96 -4.41
C LYS A 76 -9.39 20.58 -5.86
N ARG A 77 -8.15 20.12 -6.11
CA ARG A 77 -7.73 19.78 -7.49
C ARG A 77 -8.55 18.63 -8.07
N LEU A 78 -8.89 17.63 -7.26
CA LEU A 78 -9.75 16.53 -7.72
C LEU A 78 -11.05 17.07 -8.33
N LYS A 79 -11.71 18.01 -7.67
CA LYS A 79 -12.97 18.61 -8.18
C LYS A 79 -12.79 19.30 -9.52
N ASP A 80 -11.62 19.87 -9.76
CA ASP A 80 -11.31 20.55 -11.03
C ASP A 80 -11.02 19.56 -12.17
N VAL A 81 -10.44 18.39 -11.87
CA VAL A 81 -9.99 17.42 -12.88
C VAL A 81 -10.85 16.17 -12.99
N TYR A 82 -11.84 16.02 -12.12
CA TYR A 82 -12.74 14.88 -12.14
C TYR A 82 -13.62 14.89 -13.39
N SER A 83 -13.68 13.73 -14.03
CA SER A 83 -14.59 13.44 -15.14
C SER A 83 -14.98 11.97 -15.05
N THR A 84 -16.18 11.65 -15.53
CA THR A 84 -16.64 10.25 -15.63
C THR A 84 -15.80 9.40 -16.57
N ASP A 85 -15.11 10.04 -17.51
CA ASP A 85 -14.23 9.38 -18.48
C ASP A 85 -12.77 9.28 -18.01
N GLN A 86 -12.42 9.95 -16.92
CA GLN A 86 -11.08 9.92 -16.34
C GLN A 86 -11.02 8.91 -15.20
N HIS A 87 -10.47 7.74 -15.47
CA HIS A 87 -10.47 6.62 -14.52
C HIS A 87 -9.17 6.47 -13.72
N ILE A 88 -8.07 7.14 -14.09
CA ILE A 88 -6.76 6.93 -13.48
C ILE A 88 -6.20 8.27 -12.99
N TYR A 89 -5.92 8.35 -11.70
CA TYR A 89 -5.34 9.50 -11.02
C TYR A 89 -4.04 9.13 -10.34
N SER A 90 -3.08 10.05 -10.27
CA SER A 90 -1.84 9.89 -9.50
C SER A 90 -1.79 10.84 -8.31
N LEU A 91 -1.22 10.34 -7.24
CA LEU A 91 -0.89 11.09 -6.03
C LEU A 91 0.61 10.93 -5.76
N THR A 92 1.41 11.89 -6.25
CA THR A 92 2.86 11.87 -6.12
C THR A 92 3.29 12.77 -4.97
N LEU A 93 3.71 12.16 -3.86
CA LEU A 93 4.15 12.88 -2.65
C LEU A 93 5.32 12.14 -1.98
N PRO A 94 6.23 12.87 -1.30
CA PRO A 94 7.24 12.24 -0.44
C PRO A 94 6.61 11.37 0.65
N THR A 95 7.39 10.41 1.14
CA THR A 95 7.02 9.63 2.33
C THR A 95 6.87 10.55 3.55
N GLY A 96 5.92 10.22 4.45
CA GLY A 96 5.67 11.01 5.66
C GLY A 96 4.70 12.19 5.51
N LEU A 97 4.22 12.50 4.30
CA LEU A 97 3.19 13.56 4.08
C LEU A 97 1.74 13.07 4.23
N GLY A 98 1.51 11.85 4.70
CA GLY A 98 0.16 11.34 4.97
C GLY A 98 -0.59 10.88 3.72
N LYS A 99 0.11 10.31 2.72
CA LYS A 99 -0.48 9.76 1.48
C LYS A 99 -1.71 8.90 1.75
N THR A 100 -1.69 8.05 2.78
CA THR A 100 -2.79 7.14 3.13
C THR A 100 -4.10 7.89 3.44
N LEU A 101 -4.05 8.95 4.24
CA LEU A 101 -5.24 9.76 4.54
C LEU A 101 -5.67 10.61 3.35
N ILE A 102 -4.72 11.13 2.57
CA ILE A 102 -5.00 11.94 1.38
C ILE A 102 -5.70 11.07 0.33
N SER A 103 -5.19 9.88 0.03
CA SER A 103 -5.79 8.97 -0.95
C SER A 103 -7.18 8.50 -0.53
N LEU A 104 -7.37 8.24 0.76
CA LEU A 104 -8.70 7.92 1.30
C LEU A 104 -9.66 9.11 1.16
N GLY A 105 -9.19 10.34 1.45
CA GLY A 105 -9.97 11.56 1.23
C GLY A 105 -10.35 11.77 -0.24
N ILE A 106 -9.42 11.56 -1.17
CA ILE A 106 -9.67 11.59 -2.62
C ILE A 106 -10.72 10.54 -3.00
N ALA A 107 -10.59 9.31 -2.50
CA ALA A 107 -11.54 8.23 -2.78
C ALA A 107 -12.95 8.56 -2.30
N LEU A 108 -13.10 9.07 -1.07
CA LEU A 108 -14.39 9.49 -0.55
C LEU A 108 -14.99 10.67 -1.33
N GLU A 109 -14.17 11.58 -1.81
CA GLU A 109 -14.64 12.69 -2.65
C GLU A 109 -15.09 12.20 -4.04
N ILE A 110 -14.37 11.25 -4.69
CA ILE A 110 -14.85 10.59 -5.91
C ILE A 110 -16.20 9.91 -5.66
N ARG A 111 -16.36 9.23 -4.51
CA ARG A 111 -17.61 8.58 -4.15
C ARG A 111 -18.77 9.57 -3.96
N LYS A 112 -18.51 10.79 -3.48
CA LYS A 112 -19.51 11.87 -3.44
C LYS A 112 -19.92 12.33 -4.83
N LEU A 113 -18.94 12.43 -5.74
CA LEU A 113 -19.15 12.86 -7.12
C LEU A 113 -19.81 11.76 -7.99
N ASN A 114 -19.59 10.50 -7.66
CA ASN A 114 -20.17 9.33 -8.35
C ASN A 114 -20.80 8.36 -7.35
N PRO A 115 -22.09 8.51 -7.01
CA PRO A 115 -22.81 7.66 -6.06
C PRO A 115 -22.95 6.18 -6.50
N ALA A 116 -22.65 5.85 -7.77
CA ALA A 116 -22.62 4.47 -8.23
C ALA A 116 -21.47 3.67 -7.60
N ILE A 117 -20.42 4.34 -7.13
CA ILE A 117 -19.28 3.71 -6.48
C ILE A 117 -19.69 3.11 -5.11
N LYS A 118 -19.48 1.80 -4.97
CA LYS A 118 -19.89 1.04 -3.78
C LYS A 118 -18.72 0.62 -2.89
N ARG A 119 -17.55 0.37 -3.49
CA ARG A 119 -16.41 -0.22 -2.78
C ARG A 119 -15.13 0.59 -2.93
N LEU A 120 -14.28 0.43 -1.93
CA LEU A 120 -12.92 0.93 -1.91
C LEU A 120 -11.97 -0.25 -1.72
N ILE A 121 -11.04 -0.46 -2.63
CA ILE A 121 -10.05 -1.52 -2.56
C ILE A 121 -8.68 -0.88 -2.44
N VAL A 122 -7.98 -1.17 -1.35
CA VAL A 122 -6.62 -0.68 -1.10
C VAL A 122 -5.65 -1.81 -1.33
N SER A 123 -4.83 -1.67 -2.34
CA SER A 123 -3.86 -2.69 -2.73
C SER A 123 -2.43 -2.22 -2.40
N ILE A 124 -1.72 -3.04 -1.63
CA ILE A 124 -0.41 -2.74 -1.05
C ILE A 124 0.58 -3.84 -1.44
N PRO A 125 1.85 -3.52 -1.76
CA PRO A 125 2.78 -4.53 -2.29
C PRO A 125 3.20 -5.58 -1.27
N PHE A 126 3.27 -5.23 0.03
CA PHE A 126 3.86 -6.09 1.05
C PHE A 126 2.92 -6.28 2.24
N THR A 127 2.83 -7.52 2.74
CA THR A 127 2.00 -7.87 3.90
C THR A 127 2.43 -7.15 5.18
N SER A 128 3.74 -6.84 5.32
CA SER A 128 4.27 -6.10 6.47
C SER A 128 3.70 -4.69 6.64
N ILE A 129 3.27 -4.07 5.53
CA ILE A 129 2.69 -2.72 5.53
C ILE A 129 1.17 -2.76 5.72
N ILE A 130 0.54 -3.88 5.37
CA ILE A 130 -0.92 -4.00 5.44
C ILE A 130 -1.42 -3.74 6.85
N ASP A 131 -0.79 -4.32 7.86
CA ASP A 131 -1.22 -4.15 9.25
C ASP A 131 -1.17 -2.69 9.68
N GLN A 132 -0.08 -1.99 9.37
CA GLN A 132 0.08 -0.57 9.72
C GLN A 132 -0.94 0.32 8.98
N ASN A 133 -1.15 0.09 7.69
CA ASN A 133 -2.13 0.85 6.93
C ASN A 133 -3.56 0.50 7.35
N PHE A 134 -3.83 -0.78 7.63
CA PHE A 134 -5.12 -1.23 8.12
C PHE A 134 -5.51 -0.54 9.43
N ASP A 135 -4.56 -0.38 10.37
CA ASP A 135 -4.79 0.33 11.62
C ASP A 135 -5.20 1.79 11.38
N VAL A 136 -4.63 2.46 10.37
CA VAL A 136 -5.05 3.82 9.98
C VAL A 136 -6.48 3.81 9.45
N TYR A 137 -6.83 2.89 8.54
CA TYR A 137 -8.20 2.78 8.02
C TYR A 137 -9.18 2.45 9.14
N LYS A 138 -8.84 1.53 10.04
CA LYS A 138 -9.65 1.16 11.19
C LYS A 138 -9.90 2.35 12.11
N ALA A 139 -8.89 3.16 12.37
CA ALA A 139 -9.02 4.37 13.18
C ALA A 139 -9.93 5.43 12.53
N VAL A 140 -9.89 5.55 11.18
CA VAL A 140 -10.77 6.45 10.43
C VAL A 140 -12.19 5.95 10.39
N VAL A 141 -12.38 4.65 10.13
CA VAL A 141 -13.71 3.99 10.07
C VAL A 141 -14.37 3.94 11.44
N ASN A 142 -13.56 3.71 12.46
CA ASN A 142 -13.98 3.55 13.85
C ASN A 142 -15.06 2.45 14.01
N SER A 143 -14.88 1.32 13.30
CA SER A 143 -15.76 0.14 13.34
C SER A 143 -14.96 -1.14 13.38
N GLU A 144 -15.50 -2.16 14.04
CA GLU A 144 -14.99 -3.53 14.08
C GLU A 144 -15.73 -4.44 13.08
N ASP A 145 -16.72 -3.91 12.37
CA ASP A 145 -17.55 -4.65 11.43
C ASP A 145 -16.81 -4.95 10.15
N SER A 146 -16.67 -6.25 9.83
CA SER A 146 -15.97 -6.71 8.63
C SER A 146 -16.75 -6.43 7.34
N SER A 147 -18.05 -6.16 7.41
CA SER A 147 -18.84 -5.71 6.25
C SER A 147 -18.42 -4.30 5.80
N ILE A 148 -17.88 -3.50 6.72
CA ILE A 148 -17.37 -2.16 6.43
C ILE A 148 -15.89 -2.22 6.06
N LEU A 149 -15.05 -2.87 6.89
CA LEU A 149 -13.60 -2.89 6.71
C LEU A 149 -13.02 -4.29 6.86
N LEU A 150 -12.49 -4.82 5.76
CA LEU A 150 -11.87 -6.15 5.68
C LEU A 150 -10.37 -6.05 5.40
N LYS A 151 -9.58 -6.83 6.14
CA LYS A 151 -8.19 -7.13 5.82
C LYS A 151 -8.09 -8.50 5.17
N HIS A 152 -7.61 -8.58 3.93
CA HIS A 152 -7.49 -9.85 3.20
C HIS A 152 -6.10 -10.06 2.59
N HIS A 153 -5.34 -10.98 3.16
CA HIS A 153 -4.10 -11.51 2.61
C HIS A 153 -3.84 -12.92 3.17
N HIS A 154 -2.92 -13.67 2.58
CA HIS A 154 -2.67 -15.09 2.89
C HIS A 154 -2.25 -15.38 4.36
N GLN A 155 -1.87 -14.37 5.13
CA GLN A 155 -1.49 -14.50 6.54
C GLN A 155 -2.53 -13.87 7.49
N ALA A 156 -3.64 -13.32 6.95
CA ALA A 156 -4.70 -12.76 7.78
C ALA A 156 -5.50 -13.90 8.44
N GLU A 157 -5.93 -13.67 9.68
CA GLU A 157 -6.86 -14.59 10.33
C GLU A 157 -8.19 -14.59 9.57
N PRO A 158 -8.76 -15.77 9.27
CA PRO A 158 -10.02 -15.87 8.53
C PRO A 158 -11.22 -15.61 9.45
N ALA A 159 -11.32 -14.41 10.01
CA ALA A 159 -12.42 -13.99 10.86
C ALA A 159 -13.22 -12.86 10.18
N TYR A 160 -14.49 -13.11 9.92
CA TYR A 160 -15.45 -12.10 9.44
C TYR A 160 -16.47 -11.82 10.55
N LYS A 161 -16.49 -10.60 11.05
CA LYS A 161 -17.40 -10.14 12.10
C LYS A 161 -18.51 -9.31 11.48
N LEU A 162 -19.76 -9.71 11.71
CA LEU A 162 -20.95 -8.98 11.27
C LEU A 162 -21.75 -8.57 12.49
N GLY A 163 -21.46 -7.37 13.03
CA GLY A 163 -22.07 -6.92 14.29
C GLY A 163 -21.81 -7.90 15.45
N GLU A 164 -22.88 -8.38 16.10
CA GLU A 164 -22.84 -9.39 17.16
C GLU A 164 -23.15 -10.82 16.65
N GLU A 165 -23.30 -11.02 15.33
CA GLU A 165 -23.65 -12.32 14.75
C GLU A 165 -22.44 -13.24 14.65
N ASP A 166 -22.60 -14.48 15.14
CA ASP A 166 -21.63 -15.56 14.97
C ASP A 166 -21.86 -16.26 13.64
N LEU A 167 -21.05 -15.88 12.64
CA LEU A 167 -21.09 -16.53 11.34
C LEU A 167 -20.39 -17.89 11.37
N THR A 168 -20.91 -18.85 10.60
CA THR A 168 -20.19 -20.11 10.42
C THR A 168 -18.85 -19.88 9.70
N PRO A 169 -17.83 -20.72 9.93
CA PRO A 169 -16.55 -20.59 9.25
C PRO A 169 -16.66 -20.56 7.73
N GLN A 170 -17.61 -21.32 7.15
CA GLN A 170 -17.85 -21.37 5.71
C GLN A 170 -18.39 -20.04 5.17
N VAL A 171 -19.35 -19.44 5.84
CA VAL A 171 -19.93 -18.14 5.50
C VAL A 171 -18.85 -17.06 5.63
N SER A 172 -18.12 -17.05 6.74
CA SER A 172 -17.04 -16.10 6.98
C SER A 172 -15.97 -16.15 5.89
N GLN A 173 -15.51 -17.35 5.54
CA GLN A 173 -14.54 -17.56 4.46
C GLN A 173 -15.07 -17.10 3.11
N PHE A 174 -16.32 -17.41 2.79
CA PHE A 174 -16.95 -16.98 1.54
C PHE A 174 -17.01 -15.46 1.41
N LEU A 175 -17.45 -14.75 2.48
CA LEU A 175 -17.54 -13.29 2.49
C LEU A 175 -16.16 -12.62 2.35
N ILE A 176 -15.13 -13.19 2.98
CA ILE A 176 -13.74 -12.74 2.85
C ILE A 176 -13.24 -12.94 1.42
N GLU A 177 -13.39 -14.15 0.89
CA GLU A 177 -12.83 -14.52 -0.42
C GLU A 177 -13.55 -13.83 -1.57
N THR A 178 -14.79 -13.43 -1.41
CA THR A 178 -15.55 -12.70 -2.43
C THR A 178 -15.52 -11.18 -2.28
N TRP A 179 -14.86 -10.65 -1.25
CA TRP A 179 -14.75 -9.22 -0.98
C TRP A 179 -16.09 -8.51 -0.83
N GLN A 180 -16.97 -9.07 0.02
CA GLN A 180 -18.30 -8.49 0.28
C GLN A 180 -18.27 -7.23 1.15
N SER A 181 -17.11 -6.79 1.57
CA SER A 181 -16.92 -5.61 2.41
C SER A 181 -16.86 -4.32 1.58
N GLU A 182 -17.22 -3.20 2.21
CA GLU A 182 -17.22 -1.89 1.57
C GLU A 182 -15.80 -1.35 1.34
N VAL A 183 -14.90 -1.59 2.30
CA VAL A 183 -13.47 -1.26 2.21
C VAL A 183 -12.65 -2.54 2.38
N VAL A 184 -11.84 -2.88 1.40
CA VAL A 184 -10.97 -4.06 1.41
C VAL A 184 -9.52 -3.64 1.34
N VAL A 185 -8.72 -3.98 2.35
CA VAL A 185 -7.26 -3.78 2.35
C VAL A 185 -6.57 -5.10 2.02
N THR A 186 -5.85 -5.14 0.91
CA THR A 186 -5.30 -6.38 0.35
C THR A 186 -3.92 -6.19 -0.28
N THR A 187 -3.35 -7.25 -0.85
CA THR A 187 -2.06 -7.20 -1.58
C THR A 187 -2.24 -7.03 -3.08
N PHE A 188 -1.19 -6.55 -3.78
CA PHE A 188 -1.15 -6.57 -5.25
C PHE A 188 -1.37 -7.96 -5.82
N VAL A 189 -0.81 -8.99 -5.19
CA VAL A 189 -0.98 -10.39 -5.64
C VAL A 189 -2.46 -10.78 -5.65
N GLN A 190 -3.20 -10.46 -4.59
CA GLN A 190 -4.63 -10.76 -4.51
C GLN A 190 -5.44 -9.96 -5.55
N LEU A 191 -5.16 -8.67 -5.70
CA LEU A 191 -5.84 -7.83 -6.68
C LEU A 191 -5.55 -8.30 -8.12
N LEU A 192 -4.28 -8.48 -8.47
CA LEU A 192 -3.89 -8.88 -9.83
C LEU A 192 -4.40 -10.29 -10.15
N ASN A 193 -4.34 -11.22 -9.21
CA ASN A 193 -4.93 -12.54 -9.40
C ASN A 193 -6.44 -12.47 -9.63
N SER A 194 -7.16 -11.56 -8.97
CA SER A 194 -8.61 -11.39 -9.19
C SER A 194 -8.92 -10.83 -10.58
N ILE A 195 -7.98 -10.12 -11.20
CA ILE A 195 -8.12 -9.52 -12.54
C ILE A 195 -7.65 -10.50 -13.63
N PHE A 196 -6.55 -11.24 -13.41
CA PHE A 196 -5.86 -12.00 -14.45
C PHE A 196 -6.05 -13.53 -14.35
N SER A 197 -6.59 -14.04 -13.24
CA SER A 197 -6.74 -15.48 -13.03
C SER A 197 -7.96 -16.07 -13.75
N ASN A 198 -7.87 -17.37 -14.05
CA ASN A 198 -8.99 -18.21 -14.50
C ASN A 198 -9.54 -19.09 -13.37
N ASP A 199 -9.01 -18.98 -12.16
CA ASP A 199 -9.49 -19.74 -11.02
C ASP A 199 -10.86 -19.23 -10.56
N LYS A 200 -11.82 -20.15 -10.38
CA LYS A 200 -13.20 -19.82 -10.02
C LYS A 200 -13.30 -19.05 -8.70
N SER A 201 -12.47 -19.39 -7.73
CA SER A 201 -12.47 -18.72 -6.41
C SER A 201 -12.01 -17.27 -6.52
N LEU A 202 -11.03 -17.02 -7.38
CA LEU A 202 -10.50 -15.67 -7.62
C LEU A 202 -11.43 -14.83 -8.50
N LEU A 203 -12.08 -15.45 -9.48
CA LEU A 203 -13.05 -14.80 -10.37
C LEU A 203 -14.28 -14.28 -9.62
N MET A 204 -14.71 -14.91 -8.54
CA MET A 204 -15.85 -14.43 -7.73
C MET A 204 -15.62 -13.05 -7.09
N LYS A 205 -14.39 -12.52 -7.10
CA LYS A 205 -14.08 -11.15 -6.68
C LYS A 205 -14.37 -10.11 -7.76
N LEU A 206 -14.34 -10.51 -9.04
CA LEU A 206 -14.46 -9.60 -10.18
C LEU A 206 -15.76 -8.75 -10.18
N PRO A 207 -16.94 -9.30 -9.86
CA PRO A 207 -18.16 -8.50 -9.75
C PRO A 207 -18.05 -7.37 -8.70
N ASN A 208 -17.29 -7.62 -7.63
CA ASN A 208 -17.07 -6.65 -6.56
C ASN A 208 -15.96 -5.62 -6.87
N LEU A 209 -15.24 -5.79 -7.97
CA LEU A 209 -14.39 -4.74 -8.55
C LEU A 209 -15.20 -3.71 -9.33
N ALA A 210 -16.35 -4.08 -9.89
CA ALA A 210 -17.20 -3.13 -10.59
C ALA A 210 -17.72 -2.04 -9.64
N ASN A 211 -17.78 -0.81 -10.13
CA ASN A 211 -18.14 0.37 -9.34
C ASN A 211 -17.28 0.52 -8.07
N SER A 212 -15.97 0.40 -8.21
CA SER A 212 -15.04 0.55 -7.10
C SER A 212 -13.98 1.62 -7.35
N ILE A 213 -13.37 2.09 -6.26
CA ILE A 213 -12.14 2.87 -6.29
C ILE A 213 -11.01 1.95 -5.82
N ILE A 214 -9.96 1.87 -6.59
CA ILE A 214 -8.80 1.03 -6.33
C ILE A 214 -7.60 1.92 -6.05
N ILE A 215 -7.17 1.96 -4.79
CA ILE A 215 -5.95 2.65 -4.37
C ILE A 215 -4.79 1.68 -4.52
N LEU A 216 -3.77 2.09 -5.28
CA LEU A 216 -2.56 1.32 -5.54
C LEU A 216 -1.38 2.01 -4.87
N ASP A 217 -0.92 1.47 -3.74
CA ASP A 217 0.21 2.04 -3.02
C ASP A 217 1.53 1.45 -3.52
N GLU A 218 2.53 2.30 -3.79
CA GLU A 218 3.86 1.93 -4.27
C GLU A 218 3.81 1.03 -5.54
N ILE A 219 3.00 1.40 -6.54
CA ILE A 219 2.79 0.62 -7.78
C ILE A 219 4.11 0.31 -8.54
N GLN A 220 5.15 1.12 -8.37
CA GLN A 220 6.46 0.91 -8.99
C GLN A 220 7.16 -0.39 -8.53
N THR A 221 6.66 -1.04 -7.49
CA THR A 221 7.17 -2.36 -7.06
C THR A 221 6.78 -3.49 -8.02
N ILE A 222 5.83 -3.26 -8.91
CA ILE A 222 5.46 -4.21 -9.97
C ILE A 222 6.55 -4.20 -11.04
N ASP A 223 7.03 -5.39 -11.41
CA ASP A 223 8.07 -5.55 -12.42
C ASP A 223 7.69 -4.86 -13.73
N TYR A 224 8.62 -4.13 -14.33
CA TYR A 224 8.42 -3.32 -15.53
C TYR A 224 7.92 -4.12 -16.74
N GLN A 225 8.23 -5.41 -16.81
CA GLN A 225 7.74 -6.30 -17.88
C GLN A 225 6.21 -6.38 -17.94
N TYR A 226 5.50 -6.13 -16.82
CA TYR A 226 4.04 -6.14 -16.74
C TYR A 226 3.41 -4.76 -16.94
N TRP A 227 4.19 -3.67 -17.01
CA TRP A 227 3.66 -2.31 -17.05
C TRP A 227 2.72 -2.07 -18.23
N LYS A 228 3.10 -2.55 -19.43
CA LYS A 228 2.25 -2.42 -20.62
C LYS A 228 0.92 -3.14 -20.45
N LEU A 229 0.95 -4.37 -19.92
CA LEU A 229 -0.27 -5.15 -19.67
C LEU A 229 -1.17 -4.45 -18.65
N ILE A 230 -0.61 -3.94 -17.56
CA ILE A 230 -1.34 -3.23 -16.51
C ILE A 230 -1.95 -1.95 -17.08
N ASN A 231 -1.21 -1.17 -17.86
CA ASN A 231 -1.74 0.01 -18.52
C ASN A 231 -2.98 -0.31 -19.37
N GLU A 232 -2.84 -1.26 -20.28
CA GLU A 232 -3.93 -1.63 -21.18
C GLU A 232 -5.14 -2.17 -20.43
N VAL A 233 -4.93 -3.08 -19.48
CA VAL A 233 -6.03 -3.71 -18.74
C VAL A 233 -6.70 -2.70 -17.81
N PHE A 234 -5.98 -1.92 -17.02
CA PHE A 234 -6.58 -0.97 -16.09
C PHE A 234 -7.34 0.15 -16.82
N THR A 235 -6.84 0.58 -17.96
CA THR A 235 -7.57 1.54 -18.82
C THR A 235 -8.90 0.94 -19.29
N GLN A 236 -8.91 -0.31 -19.76
CA GLN A 236 -10.13 -0.94 -20.26
C GLN A 236 -11.13 -1.29 -19.15
N ILE A 237 -10.67 -1.88 -18.04
CA ILE A 237 -11.57 -2.20 -16.92
C ILE A 237 -12.05 -0.93 -16.19
N GLY A 238 -11.26 0.14 -16.18
CA GLY A 238 -11.68 1.43 -15.66
C GLY A 238 -12.99 1.89 -16.31
N SER A 239 -13.02 1.96 -17.63
CA SER A 239 -14.22 2.37 -18.38
C SER A 239 -15.32 1.30 -18.36
N LEU A 240 -14.97 0.01 -18.53
CA LEU A 240 -15.96 -1.07 -18.63
C LEU A 240 -16.67 -1.35 -17.29
N LEU A 241 -15.93 -1.35 -16.19
CA LEU A 241 -16.43 -1.70 -14.85
C LEU A 241 -16.70 -0.47 -13.99
N ASN A 242 -16.58 0.75 -14.52
CA ASN A 242 -16.67 2.01 -13.77
C ASN A 242 -15.73 2.01 -12.54
N CYS A 243 -14.47 1.57 -12.75
CA CYS A 243 -13.44 1.55 -11.72
C CYS A 243 -12.58 2.81 -11.80
N TYR A 244 -12.24 3.37 -10.66
CA TYR A 244 -11.30 4.49 -10.56
C TYR A 244 -10.02 4.03 -9.88
N PHE A 245 -8.88 4.37 -10.45
CA PHE A 245 -7.58 4.02 -9.89
C PHE A 245 -6.90 5.26 -9.31
N ILE A 246 -6.45 5.17 -8.06
CA ILE A 246 -5.61 6.19 -7.41
C ILE A 246 -4.23 5.57 -7.22
N VAL A 247 -3.29 5.98 -8.04
CA VAL A 247 -1.91 5.50 -8.05
C VAL A 247 -1.08 6.35 -7.10
N MET A 248 -0.66 5.77 -5.98
CA MET A 248 0.20 6.44 -5.01
C MET A 248 1.66 6.04 -5.21
N SER A 249 2.55 7.02 -5.22
CA SER A 249 3.99 6.77 -5.30
C SER A 249 4.79 7.95 -4.79
N ALA A 250 6.01 7.70 -4.32
CA ALA A 250 7.03 8.72 -4.14
C ALA A 250 7.81 9.01 -5.44
N THR A 251 7.69 8.12 -6.43
CA THR A 251 8.27 8.26 -7.78
C THR A 251 7.13 8.19 -8.78
N GLN A 252 7.26 8.81 -9.95
CA GLN A 252 6.27 8.66 -11.02
C GLN A 252 6.65 7.50 -11.93
N PRO A 253 6.10 6.30 -11.76
CA PRO A 253 6.34 5.21 -12.68
C PRO A 253 5.66 5.52 -14.02
N LEU A 254 6.39 5.31 -15.12
CA LEU A 254 5.90 5.55 -16.48
C LEU A 254 5.00 4.41 -16.99
N ILE A 255 4.15 3.87 -16.12
CA ILE A 255 3.15 2.87 -16.48
C ILE A 255 2.06 3.52 -17.33
N PHE A 256 1.66 4.73 -16.98
CA PHE A 256 0.63 5.50 -17.69
C PHE A 256 1.22 6.79 -18.23
N LEU A 257 0.79 7.22 -19.42
CA LEU A 257 1.26 8.46 -20.03
C LEU A 257 0.68 9.66 -19.27
N PRO A 258 1.55 10.53 -18.72
CA PRO A 258 1.11 11.73 -18.00
C PRO A 258 0.19 12.60 -18.85
N GLU A 259 -0.80 13.22 -18.22
CA GLU A 259 -1.81 14.13 -18.81
C GLU A 259 -2.67 13.52 -19.92
N LYS A 260 -2.37 12.32 -20.39
CA LYS A 260 -3.15 11.61 -21.40
C LYS A 260 -3.97 10.47 -20.78
N GLU A 261 -3.33 9.61 -20.04
CA GLU A 261 -3.92 8.41 -19.44
C GLU A 261 -4.12 8.56 -17.94
N ILE A 262 -3.24 9.33 -17.28
CA ILE A 262 -3.28 9.56 -15.84
C ILE A 262 -3.29 11.07 -15.54
N ARG A 263 -4.09 11.48 -14.54
CA ARG A 263 -4.14 12.86 -14.06
C ARG A 263 -3.47 12.97 -12.69
N GLU A 264 -2.44 13.83 -12.60
CA GLU A 264 -1.79 14.13 -11.33
C GLU A 264 -2.67 15.05 -10.47
N ILE A 265 -2.93 14.62 -9.25
CA ILE A 265 -3.75 15.36 -8.28
C ILE A 265 -2.99 16.54 -7.68
N ILE A 266 -1.67 16.44 -7.56
CA ILE A 266 -0.81 17.52 -7.05
C ILE A 266 0.18 17.95 -8.15
N PRO A 267 -0.18 18.90 -9.02
CA PRO A 267 0.67 19.31 -10.15
C PRO A 267 2.05 19.80 -9.72
N ASN A 268 2.12 20.46 -8.56
CA ASN A 268 3.35 21.00 -8.01
C ASN A 268 4.07 20.06 -7.02
N TYR A 269 3.87 18.74 -7.13
CA TYR A 269 4.45 17.74 -6.23
C TYR A 269 5.95 17.92 -6.02
N LYS A 270 6.71 18.40 -7.02
CA LYS A 270 8.16 18.66 -6.91
C LYS A 270 8.52 19.64 -5.81
N SER A 271 7.63 20.59 -5.47
CA SER A 271 7.84 21.53 -4.38
C SER A 271 7.88 20.82 -3.02
N TYR A 272 7.02 19.83 -2.83
CA TYR A 272 6.99 19.02 -1.61
C TYR A 272 8.28 18.20 -1.43
N PHE A 273 8.87 17.68 -2.52
CA PHE A 273 10.15 16.95 -2.44
C PHE A 273 11.32 17.85 -2.04
N LYS A 274 11.34 19.11 -2.49
CA LYS A 274 12.39 20.06 -2.10
C LYS A 274 12.45 20.32 -0.59
N LEU A 275 11.30 20.23 0.09
CA LEU A 275 11.19 20.45 1.54
C LEU A 275 11.79 19.30 2.36
N PHE A 276 11.92 18.11 1.76
CA PHE A 276 12.44 16.90 2.41
C PHE A 276 13.90 16.60 2.02
N ASN A 277 14.64 17.57 1.52
CA ASN A 277 16.06 17.40 1.19
C ASN A 277 16.91 17.31 2.49
N ARG A 278 16.76 16.18 3.21
CA ARG A 278 17.42 15.89 4.50
C ARG A 278 18.59 14.92 4.34
N THR A 279 18.81 14.38 3.14
CA THR A 279 19.78 13.33 2.89
C THR A 279 20.84 13.78 1.91
N LYS A 280 22.09 13.36 2.15
CA LYS A 280 23.19 13.50 1.21
C LYS A 280 23.46 12.13 0.57
N ILE A 281 23.24 12.02 -0.73
CA ILE A 281 23.56 10.82 -1.49
C ILE A 281 25.04 10.85 -1.90
N ILE A 282 25.78 9.80 -1.55
CA ILE A 282 27.16 9.60 -1.97
C ILE A 282 27.17 8.37 -2.88
N ASN A 283 27.45 8.59 -4.18
CA ASN A 283 27.53 7.51 -5.13
C ASN A 283 28.93 6.85 -5.09
N LYS A 284 29.00 5.58 -4.75
CA LYS A 284 30.21 4.74 -4.74
C LYS A 284 30.12 3.56 -5.72
N THR A 285 29.24 3.60 -6.71
CA THR A 285 28.96 2.48 -7.63
C THR A 285 29.94 2.39 -8.82
N ALA A 286 30.96 3.23 -8.88
CA ALA A 286 31.94 3.25 -10.01
C ALA A 286 32.74 1.96 -10.15
N SER A 287 32.95 1.22 -9.06
CA SER A 287 33.65 -0.06 -9.07
C SER A 287 32.96 -1.06 -8.11
N PRO A 288 32.96 -2.37 -8.44
CA PRO A 288 32.50 -3.39 -7.52
C PRO A 288 33.45 -3.45 -6.31
N ILE A 289 32.88 -3.78 -5.16
CA ILE A 289 33.60 -3.97 -3.90
C ILE A 289 33.37 -5.40 -3.39
N GLY A 290 34.45 -6.01 -2.83
CA GLY A 290 34.37 -7.29 -2.14
C GLY A 290 33.64 -7.17 -0.80
N LEU A 291 33.17 -8.30 -0.28
CA LEU A 291 32.44 -8.33 1.01
C LEU A 291 33.34 -7.88 2.17
N ASP A 292 34.59 -8.35 2.19
CA ASP A 292 35.56 -8.01 3.22
C ASP A 292 35.93 -6.53 3.21
N ASP A 293 36.15 -5.96 2.01
CA ASP A 293 36.39 -4.53 1.84
C ASP A 293 35.16 -3.69 2.25
N PHE A 294 33.94 -4.18 1.96
CA PHE A 294 32.73 -3.52 2.39
C PHE A 294 32.59 -3.50 3.93
N VAL A 295 32.89 -4.61 4.60
CA VAL A 295 32.87 -4.67 6.08
C VAL A 295 33.91 -3.72 6.67
N ASN A 296 35.13 -3.67 6.10
CA ASN A 296 36.15 -2.73 6.51
C ASN A 296 35.72 -1.26 6.32
N ASP A 297 35.06 -0.94 5.19
CA ASP A 297 34.50 0.39 4.93
C ASP A 297 33.46 0.76 5.98
N VAL A 298 32.59 -0.19 6.39
CA VAL A 298 31.59 0.01 7.43
C VAL A 298 32.24 0.24 8.78
N ASP A 299 33.25 -0.54 9.16
CA ASP A 299 33.97 -0.38 10.42
C ASP A 299 34.69 0.98 10.48
N MET A 300 35.41 1.36 9.43
CA MET A 300 36.04 2.69 9.34
C MET A 300 35.01 3.82 9.45
N TYR A 301 33.84 3.67 8.81
CA TYR A 301 32.76 4.65 8.92
C TYR A 301 32.21 4.68 10.35
N ALA A 302 32.07 3.53 10.96
CA ALA A 302 31.63 3.40 12.33
C ALA A 302 32.58 4.08 13.33
N GLN A 303 33.87 3.93 13.17
CA GLN A 303 34.89 4.59 13.99
C GLN A 303 34.91 6.10 13.76
N LYS A 304 34.74 6.56 12.51
CA LYS A 304 34.73 7.96 12.16
C LYS A 304 33.53 8.73 12.73
N TYR A 305 32.39 8.06 12.84
CA TYR A 305 31.13 8.66 13.30
C TYR A 305 30.51 7.87 14.46
N PRO A 306 31.12 7.91 15.65
CA PRO A 306 30.76 7.05 16.79
C PRO A 306 29.34 7.26 17.32
N GLN A 307 28.73 8.41 17.05
CA GLN A 307 27.37 8.75 17.51
C GLN A 307 26.26 8.44 16.51
N LYS A 308 26.61 8.00 15.26
CA LYS A 308 25.61 7.78 14.23
C LYS A 308 25.17 6.33 14.16
N ASP A 309 23.88 6.13 14.06
CA ASP A 309 23.29 4.83 13.77
C ASP A 309 23.54 4.47 12.29
N ILE A 310 23.68 3.18 12.01
CA ILE A 310 23.99 2.67 10.67
C ILE A 310 22.96 1.64 10.25
N LEU A 311 22.39 1.85 9.05
CA LEU A 311 21.51 0.89 8.40
C LEU A 311 22.18 0.37 7.13
N LEU A 312 22.43 -0.94 7.08
CA LEU A 312 23.00 -1.62 5.92
C LEU A 312 21.91 -2.43 5.23
N ILE A 313 21.60 -2.08 3.99
CA ILE A 313 20.59 -2.76 3.18
C ILE A 313 21.31 -3.53 2.06
N LEU A 314 21.13 -4.86 2.05
CA LEU A 314 21.76 -5.74 1.07
C LEU A 314 20.71 -6.49 0.24
N ASN A 315 21.02 -6.77 -1.01
CA ASN A 315 20.04 -7.35 -1.95
C ASN A 315 19.74 -8.83 -1.68
N THR A 316 20.67 -9.58 -1.07
CA THR A 316 20.48 -11.02 -0.84
C THR A 316 20.57 -11.37 0.63
N LYS A 317 19.81 -12.38 1.06
CA LYS A 317 19.86 -12.93 2.42
C LYS A 317 21.27 -13.46 2.76
N ARG A 318 21.94 -14.06 1.76
CA ARG A 318 23.28 -14.64 1.93
C ARG A 318 24.32 -13.55 2.23
N SER A 319 24.33 -12.48 1.43
CA SER A 319 25.25 -11.34 1.66
C SER A 319 24.93 -10.65 3.00
N CYS A 320 23.64 -10.49 3.31
CA CYS A 320 23.19 -9.87 4.55
C CYS A 320 23.68 -10.65 5.78
N LEU A 321 23.54 -11.99 5.78
CA LEU A 321 24.02 -12.85 6.86
C LEU A 321 25.55 -12.83 6.96
N ALA A 322 26.26 -12.89 5.83
CA ALA A 322 27.73 -12.88 5.82
C ALA A 322 28.29 -11.56 6.38
N VAL A 323 27.72 -10.41 5.95
CA VAL A 323 28.11 -9.09 6.51
C VAL A 323 27.81 -9.01 8.01
N TYR A 324 26.65 -9.50 8.45
CA TYR A 324 26.32 -9.52 9.88
C TYR A 324 27.32 -10.35 10.69
N GLN A 325 27.70 -11.54 10.21
CA GLN A 325 28.65 -12.43 10.89
C GLN A 325 30.04 -11.79 11.00
N GLN A 326 30.55 -11.22 9.91
CA GLN A 326 31.84 -10.55 9.92
C GLN A 326 31.85 -9.30 10.81
N LEU A 327 30.78 -8.47 10.74
CA LEU A 327 30.67 -7.30 11.61
C LEU A 327 30.63 -7.70 13.11
N LYS A 328 30.01 -8.83 13.44
CA LYS A 328 29.98 -9.34 14.81
C LYS A 328 31.39 -9.68 15.37
N GLU A 329 32.35 -9.99 14.51
CA GLU A 329 33.74 -10.30 14.88
C GLU A 329 34.59 -9.03 15.06
N VAL A 330 34.29 -7.96 14.36
CA VAL A 330 35.10 -6.74 14.30
C VAL A 330 34.55 -5.62 15.18
N ILE A 331 33.22 -5.55 15.36
CA ILE A 331 32.56 -4.45 16.06
C ILE A 331 32.54 -4.69 17.56
N ASP A 332 32.90 -3.65 18.33
CA ASP A 332 32.79 -3.65 19.78
C ASP A 332 31.33 -3.63 20.24
N THR A 333 30.86 -4.77 20.74
CA THR A 333 29.48 -4.94 21.24
C THR A 333 29.19 -4.18 22.52
N ASP A 334 30.22 -3.67 23.23
CA ASP A 334 30.01 -2.83 24.39
C ASP A 334 29.59 -1.41 24.03
N GLN A 335 29.90 -0.96 22.81
CA GLN A 335 29.58 0.38 22.32
C GLN A 335 28.43 0.39 21.33
N CYS A 336 28.05 -0.73 20.72
CA CYS A 336 26.99 -0.78 19.74
C CYS A 336 26.10 -2.02 19.85
N ASP A 337 24.82 -1.83 19.52
CA ASP A 337 23.82 -2.87 19.38
C ASP A 337 23.75 -3.27 17.89
N LEU A 338 24.13 -4.52 17.57
CA LEU A 338 24.13 -5.07 16.22
C LEU A 338 22.94 -5.99 16.00
N TYR A 339 22.09 -5.68 15.02
CA TYR A 339 20.91 -6.46 14.67
C TYR A 339 20.95 -6.98 13.24
N TYR A 340 20.42 -8.19 13.05
CA TYR A 340 20.19 -8.82 11.76
C TYR A 340 18.69 -8.93 11.47
N MET A 341 18.25 -8.51 10.27
CA MET A 341 16.87 -8.67 9.84
C MET A 341 16.77 -9.18 8.41
N SER A 342 16.05 -10.26 8.22
CA SER A 342 15.67 -10.77 6.90
C SER A 342 14.39 -11.60 6.99
N THR A 343 13.90 -12.10 5.87
CA THR A 343 12.79 -13.07 5.88
C THR A 343 13.18 -14.44 6.43
N SER A 344 14.45 -14.66 6.78
CA SER A 344 14.93 -15.91 7.40
C SER A 344 14.67 -15.96 8.91
N ILE A 345 14.37 -14.83 9.55
CA ILE A 345 13.95 -14.79 10.97
C ILE A 345 12.42 -14.75 11.07
N THR A 346 11.90 -15.19 12.20
CA THR A 346 10.45 -15.25 12.41
C THR A 346 9.79 -13.87 12.38
N PRO A 347 8.50 -13.76 12.03
CA PRO A 347 7.76 -12.49 12.11
C PRO A 347 7.76 -11.88 13.53
N TYR A 348 7.72 -12.72 14.55
CA TYR A 348 7.79 -12.29 15.94
C TYR A 348 9.12 -11.60 16.27
N GLU A 349 10.24 -12.23 15.92
CA GLU A 349 11.58 -11.67 16.13
C GLU A 349 11.76 -10.35 15.36
N ARG A 350 11.29 -10.30 14.09
CA ARG A 350 11.31 -9.05 13.30
C ARG A 350 10.57 -7.93 14.00
N LYS A 351 9.34 -8.20 14.49
CA LYS A 351 8.54 -7.21 15.21
C LYS A 351 9.24 -6.74 16.48
N SER A 352 9.89 -7.64 17.20
CA SER A 352 10.69 -7.31 18.39
C SER A 352 11.84 -6.36 18.05
N ILE A 353 12.65 -6.68 17.02
CA ILE A 353 13.77 -5.85 16.57
C ILE A 353 13.27 -4.46 16.11
N ILE A 354 12.20 -4.40 15.30
CA ILE A 354 11.59 -3.14 14.85
C ILE A 354 11.15 -2.30 16.05
N ASN A 355 10.57 -2.90 17.08
CA ASN A 355 10.17 -2.19 18.28
C ASN A 355 11.38 -1.64 19.06
N VAL A 356 12.49 -2.37 19.09
CA VAL A 356 13.74 -1.89 19.71
C VAL A 356 14.29 -0.70 18.93
N ILE A 357 14.30 -0.76 17.60
CA ILE A 357 14.76 0.32 16.73
C ILE A 357 13.90 1.58 16.93
N LYS A 358 12.56 1.42 16.89
CA LYS A 358 11.61 2.54 17.05
C LYS A 358 11.67 3.21 18.42
N ASN A 359 11.87 2.41 19.46
CA ASN A 359 11.84 2.88 20.85
C ASN A 359 13.24 2.87 21.46
N LYS A 360 14.27 3.19 20.68
CA LYS A 360 15.66 3.18 21.11
C LYS A 360 15.83 3.84 22.51
N LYS A 361 16.04 3.01 23.51
CA LYS A 361 16.31 3.43 24.90
C LYS A 361 17.80 3.40 25.23
N SER A 362 18.58 2.69 24.44
CA SER A 362 20.01 2.52 24.59
C SER A 362 20.76 3.76 24.14
N GLN A 363 21.80 4.16 24.91
CA GLN A 363 22.76 5.18 24.45
C GLN A 363 23.79 4.60 23.47
N LYS A 364 23.81 3.27 23.32
CA LYS A 364 24.70 2.60 22.37
C LYS A 364 24.27 2.92 20.94
N ARG A 365 25.24 2.96 20.03
CA ARG A 365 24.99 3.03 18.60
C ARG A 365 24.18 1.83 18.15
N LEU A 366 23.32 2.03 17.18
CA LEU A 366 22.57 0.98 16.52
C LEU A 366 23.19 0.68 15.15
N ILE A 367 23.49 -0.59 14.86
CA ILE A 367 23.86 -1.08 13.53
C ILE A 367 22.86 -2.15 13.14
N VAL A 368 22.16 -1.94 12.04
CA VAL A 368 21.15 -2.88 11.53
C VAL A 368 21.60 -3.38 10.17
N VAL A 369 21.78 -4.69 10.05
CA VAL A 369 22.08 -5.35 8.76
C VAL A 369 20.81 -6.04 8.28
N THR A 370 20.29 -5.62 7.13
CA THR A 370 18.98 -6.09 6.64
C THR A 370 18.98 -6.28 5.15
N THR A 371 17.96 -7.00 4.66
CA THR A 371 17.60 -7.01 3.26
C THR A 371 16.62 -5.88 2.97
N GLN A 372 16.16 -5.73 1.72
CA GLN A 372 15.13 -4.79 1.31
C GLN A 372 13.80 -4.91 2.10
N LEU A 373 13.70 -5.88 2.99
CA LEU A 373 12.56 -6.06 3.91
C LEU A 373 12.20 -4.79 4.70
N ILE A 374 13.20 -3.93 4.97
CA ILE A 374 13.01 -2.70 5.74
C ILE A 374 12.61 -1.50 4.88
N GLU A 375 12.81 -1.58 3.56
CA GLU A 375 12.48 -0.50 2.63
C GLU A 375 10.97 -0.27 2.53
N ALA A 376 10.21 -1.33 2.73
CA ALA A 376 8.77 -1.31 2.55
C ALA A 376 8.04 -1.42 3.89
N GLY A 377 7.43 -0.32 4.34
CA GLY A 377 6.47 -0.29 5.44
C GLY A 377 7.02 -0.40 6.85
N VAL A 378 8.30 -0.28 7.02
CA VAL A 378 8.90 -0.14 8.33
C VAL A 378 9.28 1.33 8.54
N ASP A 379 8.43 2.05 9.28
CA ASP A 379 8.71 3.44 9.65
C ASP A 379 9.78 3.45 10.75
N ILE A 380 11.04 3.49 10.34
CA ILE A 380 12.20 3.64 11.22
C ILE A 380 13.04 4.81 10.74
N SER A 381 13.60 5.55 11.67
CA SER A 381 14.60 6.59 11.42
C SER A 381 15.94 6.10 11.95
N VAL A 382 16.96 6.18 11.10
CA VAL A 382 18.36 5.95 11.44
C VAL A 382 19.11 7.23 11.09
N ASP A 383 19.96 7.73 11.97
CA ASP A 383 20.64 9.04 11.83
C ASP A 383 21.64 9.10 10.65
#